data_a5bd164d43f45e7ede2a897f18d52472
#
_entry.id   a5bd164d43f45e7ede2a897f18d52472
#
_cell.length_a   1.000
_cell.length_b   1.000
_cell.length_c   1.000
_cell.angle_alpha   90.00
_cell.angle_beta   90.00
_cell.angle_gamma   90.00
#
_symmetry.space_group_name_H-M   'P 1'
#
loop_
_entity.id
_entity.type
_entity.pdbx_description
1 polymer ?
#
loop_
_entity_poly.entity_id
_entity_poly.type
_entity_poly.pdbx_seq_one_letter_code
_entity_poly.pdbx_strand_id
1 'polypeptide(L)'
;MSNNSFVERTKRFQLSNGVTLLVLENPANPTVSIAGSIRAGEYFNPVGKDSLASITASMLNKGTRRRSKIEIAEELESAGARIGLSSNTFTVSVSGQSLSRDLPMIVSTLAEELREPAFPEDEFEKMRQRVIANIKEEQDDTRTRAYDRMTQLVFPESNPFHQPPAEKLIGQIETITVDDIREFHQKFYSPSTMILAVVGDVKADAVRALMEEKLGKWQGAPESLIDLPETPLQSAPIRETVAMKDKPNADVVIGHASRLRRSNPDFLAARIANNALGQSTLSSRLGLKVRDEMGLTYGINSSFAESGIGDGPFVITVTVAPENVDAAIGATMEIVNNYIADGIREDELKDEKSSMIGSFKIGLATNAGMASQIASSELFGLGVKYLDEYPTLVSLITKSDVDEAIRKYIHPEVATTVIAGTV
;
A
#
# COMPACT_ATOMS: atom_id res chain seq x y z
N MET A 1 -13.84 30.24 14.59
CA MET A 1 -13.02 29.09 15.02
C MET A 1 -11.66 29.31 14.41
N SER A 2 -10.62 29.52 15.22
CA SER A 2 -9.26 29.67 14.70
C SER A 2 -8.85 28.39 13.98
N ASN A 3 -8.65 28.49 12.69
CA ASN A 3 -8.15 27.42 11.85
C ASN A 3 -6.65 27.24 12.17
N ASN A 4 -6.33 26.62 13.31
CA ASN A 4 -4.94 26.24 13.56
C ASN A 4 -4.58 25.16 12.54
N SER A 5 -3.56 25.44 11.74
CA SER A 5 -3.08 24.53 10.70
C SER A 5 -2.54 23.21 11.31
N PHE A 6 -2.46 22.14 10.50
CA PHE A 6 -1.80 20.91 10.93
C PHE A 6 -0.35 21.16 11.34
N VAL A 7 0.35 22.08 10.65
CA VAL A 7 1.72 22.49 10.99
C VAL A 7 1.80 23.05 12.41
N GLU A 8 0.87 23.92 12.83
CA GLU A 8 0.88 24.53 14.16
C GLU A 8 0.51 23.52 15.27
N ARG A 9 -0.35 22.56 14.95
CA ARG A 9 -0.90 21.59 15.91
C ARG A 9 -0.07 20.34 16.08
N THR A 10 0.76 19.97 15.08
CA THR A 10 1.57 18.75 15.09
C THR A 10 2.96 19.06 15.62
N LYS A 11 3.34 18.44 16.73
CA LYS A 11 4.71 18.50 17.23
C LYS A 11 5.53 17.37 16.64
N ARG A 12 6.67 17.72 16.04
CA ARG A 12 7.65 16.75 15.50
C ARG A 12 8.83 16.62 16.43
N PHE A 13 9.15 15.40 16.79
CA PHE A 13 10.31 15.04 17.61
C PHE A 13 11.17 14.02 16.88
N GLN A 14 12.44 14.01 17.23
CA GLN A 14 13.33 12.88 16.93
C GLN A 14 13.80 12.28 18.24
N LEU A 15 13.57 10.99 18.44
CA LEU A 15 14.04 10.29 19.63
C LEU A 15 15.55 10.09 19.57
N SER A 16 16.16 9.76 20.72
CA SER A 16 17.60 9.59 20.84
C SER A 16 18.21 8.55 19.90
N ASN A 17 17.41 7.58 19.47
CA ASN A 17 17.80 6.51 18.57
C ASN A 17 17.40 6.74 17.09
N GLY A 18 16.88 7.91 16.75
CA GLY A 18 16.54 8.29 15.37
C GLY A 18 15.08 8.09 14.97
N VAL A 19 14.21 7.50 15.79
CA VAL A 19 12.76 7.42 15.50
C VAL A 19 12.20 8.83 15.27
N THR A 20 11.52 9.04 14.14
CA THR A 20 10.74 10.24 13.89
C THR A 20 9.34 10.09 14.51
N LEU A 21 9.01 10.95 15.47
CA LEU A 21 7.72 10.95 16.17
C LEU A 21 6.97 12.24 15.88
N LEU A 22 5.74 12.13 15.38
CA LEU A 22 4.81 13.25 15.16
C LEU A 22 3.62 13.08 16.09
N VAL A 23 3.25 14.12 16.83
CA VAL A 23 2.14 14.06 17.79
C VAL A 23 1.18 15.20 17.53
N LEU A 24 -0.10 14.87 17.33
CA LEU A 24 -1.20 15.82 17.21
C LEU A 24 -2.18 15.62 18.37
N GLU A 25 -2.27 16.63 19.26
CA GLU A 25 -3.22 16.63 20.37
C GLU A 25 -4.64 16.86 19.84
N ASN A 26 -5.55 15.91 20.05
CA ASN A 26 -6.95 16.00 19.66
C ASN A 26 -7.87 15.46 20.77
N PRO A 27 -8.28 16.31 21.74
CA PRO A 27 -9.07 15.90 22.89
C PRO A 27 -10.56 15.73 22.62
N ALA A 28 -10.98 15.67 21.34
CA ALA A 28 -12.40 15.55 20.99
C ALA A 28 -13.03 14.23 21.46
N ASN A 29 -12.25 13.17 21.56
CA ASN A 29 -12.67 11.86 22.04
C ASN A 29 -11.54 11.24 22.87
N PRO A 30 -11.85 10.44 23.93
CA PRO A 30 -10.85 9.84 24.81
C PRO A 30 -10.17 8.62 24.16
N THR A 31 -9.75 8.79 22.91
CA THR A 31 -9.09 7.75 22.08
C THR A 31 -7.76 8.24 21.56
N VAL A 32 -6.86 7.29 21.28
CA VAL A 32 -5.59 7.54 20.62
C VAL A 32 -5.39 6.58 19.47
N SER A 33 -4.83 7.07 18.39
CA SER A 33 -4.42 6.27 17.23
C SER A 33 -2.94 6.47 16.94
N ILE A 34 -2.26 5.40 16.64
CA ILE A 34 -0.86 5.34 16.19
C ILE A 34 -0.88 4.86 14.74
N ALA A 35 -0.13 5.53 13.88
CA ALA A 35 0.17 5.07 12.53
C ALA A 35 1.65 5.31 12.22
N GLY A 36 2.26 4.44 11.44
CA GLY A 36 3.67 4.60 11.12
C GLY A 36 4.19 3.55 10.16
N SER A 37 5.50 3.58 9.95
CA SER A 37 6.19 2.62 9.09
C SER A 37 7.65 2.46 9.49
N ILE A 38 8.21 1.31 9.11
CA ILE A 38 9.64 0.98 9.20
C ILE A 38 10.06 0.49 7.81
N ARG A 39 11.25 0.86 7.32
CA ARG A 39 11.77 0.37 6.03
C ARG A 39 12.29 -1.07 6.17
N ALA A 40 11.38 -2.03 6.10
CA ALA A 40 11.67 -3.47 6.23
C ALA A 40 10.68 -4.30 5.39
N GLY A 41 10.32 -3.81 4.20
CA GLY A 41 9.39 -4.48 3.30
C GLY A 41 10.04 -5.52 2.39
N GLU A 42 9.26 -6.07 1.45
CA GLU A 42 9.65 -7.14 0.53
C GLU A 42 10.87 -6.79 -0.34
N TYR A 43 11.07 -5.51 -0.65
CA TYR A 43 12.26 -5.02 -1.37
C TYR A 43 13.59 -5.46 -0.74
N PHE A 44 13.59 -5.69 0.56
CA PHE A 44 14.79 -6.09 1.31
C PHE A 44 14.96 -7.61 1.45
N ASN A 45 14.08 -8.40 0.84
CA ASN A 45 14.24 -9.85 0.83
C ASN A 45 15.56 -10.27 0.19
N PRO A 46 16.31 -11.18 0.80
CA PRO A 46 17.44 -11.80 0.14
C PRO A 46 16.97 -12.58 -1.11
N VAL A 47 17.82 -12.62 -2.13
CA VAL A 47 17.53 -13.40 -3.33
C VAL A 47 17.22 -14.85 -2.95
N GLY A 48 16.11 -15.39 -3.44
CA GLY A 48 15.64 -16.74 -3.14
C GLY A 48 14.92 -16.90 -1.79
N LYS A 49 14.56 -15.79 -1.14
CA LYS A 49 13.79 -15.76 0.12
C LYS A 49 12.60 -14.82 0.01
N ASP A 50 11.90 -14.84 -1.12
CA ASP A 50 10.69 -14.05 -1.29
C ASP A 50 9.67 -14.40 -0.19
N SER A 51 8.88 -13.42 0.26
CA SER A 51 7.99 -13.50 1.43
C SER A 51 8.68 -13.49 2.82
N LEU A 52 10.00 -13.42 2.92
CA LEU A 52 10.66 -13.37 4.23
C LEU A 52 10.24 -12.14 5.04
N ALA A 53 10.13 -10.97 4.40
CA ALA A 53 9.68 -9.73 5.06
C ALA A 53 8.26 -9.85 5.62
N SER A 54 7.32 -10.38 4.81
CA SER A 54 5.92 -10.55 5.24
C SER A 54 5.76 -11.60 6.33
N ILE A 55 6.49 -12.70 6.23
CA ILE A 55 6.55 -13.72 7.30
C ILE A 55 7.14 -13.11 8.57
N THR A 56 8.25 -12.37 8.48
CA THR A 56 8.87 -11.72 9.64
C THR A 56 7.89 -10.75 10.32
N ALA A 57 7.23 -9.87 9.55
CA ALA A 57 6.24 -8.95 10.09
C ALA A 57 5.06 -9.67 10.77
N SER A 58 4.59 -10.77 10.16
CA SER A 58 3.50 -11.59 10.70
C SER A 58 3.91 -12.38 11.96
N MET A 59 5.19 -12.59 12.17
CA MET A 59 5.71 -13.30 13.33
C MET A 59 5.97 -12.39 14.54
N LEU A 60 6.00 -11.07 14.38
CA LEU A 60 6.24 -10.11 15.49
C LEU A 60 5.20 -10.23 16.60
N ASN A 61 3.93 -10.46 16.26
CA ASN A 61 2.83 -10.60 17.21
C ASN A 61 2.59 -12.05 17.69
N LYS A 62 3.53 -12.96 17.45
CA LYS A 62 3.42 -14.37 17.91
C LYS A 62 4.06 -14.62 19.27
N GLY A 63 4.29 -13.58 20.03
CA GLY A 63 4.87 -13.56 21.35
C GLY A 63 6.20 -12.83 21.39
N THR A 64 6.56 -12.35 22.56
CA THR A 64 7.81 -11.66 22.88
C THR A 64 8.65 -12.53 23.79
N ARG A 65 9.88 -12.10 24.10
CA ARG A 65 10.72 -12.80 25.09
C ARG A 65 10.12 -12.78 26.52
N ARG A 66 9.10 -11.93 26.76
CA ARG A 66 8.51 -11.70 28.09
C ARG A 66 7.11 -12.26 28.20
N ARG A 67 6.35 -12.28 27.09
CA ARG A 67 4.92 -12.62 27.08
C ARG A 67 4.59 -13.53 25.91
N SER A 68 3.72 -14.48 26.15
CA SER A 68 3.15 -15.31 25.11
C SER A 68 2.19 -14.51 24.23
N LYS A 69 1.92 -15.03 23.04
CA LYS A 69 0.89 -14.50 22.13
C LYS A 69 -0.49 -14.38 22.80
N ILE A 70 -0.84 -15.34 23.67
CA ILE A 70 -2.15 -15.36 24.35
C ILE A 70 -2.22 -14.24 25.38
N GLU A 71 -1.20 -14.05 26.21
CA GLU A 71 -1.14 -12.98 27.21
C GLU A 71 -1.23 -11.59 26.56
N ILE A 72 -0.56 -11.39 25.42
CA ILE A 72 -0.65 -10.13 24.66
C ILE A 72 -2.07 -9.92 24.10
N ALA A 73 -2.67 -10.97 23.53
CA ALA A 73 -4.02 -10.89 22.98
C ALA A 73 -5.05 -10.57 24.07
N GLU A 74 -5.00 -11.26 25.21
CA GLU A 74 -5.90 -11.04 26.35
C GLU A 74 -5.79 -9.61 26.91
N GLU A 75 -4.58 -9.07 27.01
CA GLU A 75 -4.37 -7.69 27.48
C GLU A 75 -4.96 -6.68 26.50
N LEU A 76 -4.69 -6.82 25.21
CA LEU A 76 -5.21 -5.93 24.15
C LEU A 76 -6.75 -6.02 24.06
N GLU A 77 -7.30 -7.24 24.02
CA GLU A 77 -8.74 -7.47 23.88
C GLU A 77 -9.51 -6.94 25.11
N SER A 78 -8.99 -7.14 26.32
CA SER A 78 -9.62 -6.64 27.56
C SER A 78 -9.71 -5.12 27.61
N ALA A 79 -8.78 -4.42 26.96
CA ALA A 79 -8.77 -2.97 26.82
C ALA A 79 -9.50 -2.46 25.55
N GLY A 80 -9.99 -3.35 24.69
CA GLY A 80 -10.52 -2.99 23.37
C GLY A 80 -9.47 -2.35 22.47
N ALA A 81 -8.21 -2.61 22.73
CA ALA A 81 -7.06 -2.04 22.01
C ALA A 81 -6.62 -2.95 20.85
N ARG A 82 -5.90 -2.37 19.90
CA ARG A 82 -5.38 -3.09 18.73
C ARG A 82 -3.99 -2.61 18.38
N ILE A 83 -3.14 -3.54 17.97
CA ILE A 83 -1.85 -3.28 17.32
C ILE A 83 -1.83 -4.10 16.02
N GLY A 84 -1.35 -3.50 14.94
CA GLY A 84 -1.20 -4.17 13.66
C GLY A 84 0.18 -3.88 13.08
N LEU A 85 0.82 -4.93 12.59
CA LEU A 85 2.11 -4.91 11.90
C LEU A 85 1.94 -5.71 10.60
N SER A 86 2.18 -5.07 9.46
CA SER A 86 2.05 -5.73 8.14
C SER A 86 3.08 -5.23 7.16
N SER A 87 3.71 -6.16 6.43
CA SER A 87 4.65 -5.84 5.37
C SER A 87 3.93 -5.43 4.08
N ASN A 88 4.57 -4.54 3.36
CA ASN A 88 4.28 -4.22 1.96
C ASN A 88 5.60 -4.19 1.19
N THR A 89 5.57 -3.77 -0.06
CA THR A 89 6.76 -3.79 -0.92
C THR A 89 7.99 -3.11 -0.30
N PHE A 90 7.86 -1.97 0.37
CA PHE A 90 9.01 -1.20 0.86
C PHE A 90 9.09 -1.06 2.37
N THR A 91 7.96 -1.18 3.05
CA THR A 91 7.88 -0.90 4.49
C THR A 91 7.06 -1.94 5.23
N VAL A 92 7.26 -1.98 6.54
CA VAL A 92 6.30 -2.58 7.47
C VAL A 92 5.45 -1.45 8.04
N SER A 93 4.15 -1.53 7.82
CA SER A 93 3.17 -0.62 8.39
C SER A 93 2.96 -0.93 9.87
N VAL A 94 2.87 0.13 10.67
CA VAL A 94 2.59 0.07 12.11
C VAL A 94 1.28 0.77 12.36
N SER A 95 0.36 0.13 13.07
CA SER A 95 -0.90 0.73 13.51
C SER A 95 -1.19 0.40 14.97
N GLY A 96 -1.87 1.31 15.67
CA GLY A 96 -2.31 1.08 17.04
C GLY A 96 -3.54 1.92 17.35
N GLN A 97 -4.44 1.40 18.16
CA GLN A 97 -5.62 2.12 18.63
C GLN A 97 -6.01 1.67 20.04
N SER A 98 -6.31 2.65 20.90
CA SER A 98 -6.83 2.38 22.25
C SER A 98 -7.60 3.57 22.80
N LEU A 99 -8.13 3.43 24.03
CA LEU A 99 -8.46 4.61 24.83
C LEU A 99 -7.18 5.33 25.27
N SER A 100 -7.28 6.63 25.53
CA SER A 100 -6.12 7.47 25.91
C SER A 100 -5.44 6.98 27.19
N ARG A 101 -6.21 6.44 28.16
CA ARG A 101 -5.68 5.87 29.42
C ARG A 101 -4.81 4.63 29.17
N ASP A 102 -5.05 3.90 28.08
CA ASP A 102 -4.40 2.63 27.77
C ASP A 102 -3.20 2.81 26.81
N LEU A 103 -2.87 4.07 26.41
CA LEU A 103 -1.72 4.38 25.57
C LEU A 103 -0.39 3.79 26.11
N PRO A 104 -0.08 3.87 27.42
CA PRO A 104 1.16 3.26 27.94
C PRO A 104 1.25 1.75 27.68
N MET A 105 0.12 1.03 27.75
CA MET A 105 0.04 -0.39 27.49
C MET A 105 0.34 -0.69 26.02
N ILE A 106 -0.37 -0.05 25.06
CA ILE A 106 -0.14 -0.35 23.62
C ILE A 106 1.26 0.07 23.16
N VAL A 107 1.83 1.16 23.69
CA VAL A 107 3.21 1.57 23.40
C VAL A 107 4.22 0.56 23.96
N SER A 108 4.00 0.04 25.16
CA SER A 108 4.86 -0.99 25.74
C SER A 108 4.80 -2.28 24.93
N THR A 109 3.60 -2.73 24.56
CA THR A 109 3.41 -3.95 23.75
C THR A 109 4.03 -3.81 22.38
N LEU A 110 3.77 -2.69 21.67
CA LEU A 110 4.40 -2.41 20.38
C LEU A 110 5.93 -2.39 20.48
N ALA A 111 6.48 -1.77 21.52
CA ALA A 111 7.93 -1.74 21.73
C ALA A 111 8.52 -3.14 21.98
N GLU A 112 7.82 -4.02 22.71
CA GLU A 112 8.23 -5.40 22.91
C GLU A 112 8.17 -6.21 21.62
N GLU A 113 7.07 -6.11 20.85
CA GLU A 113 6.92 -6.80 19.56
C GLU A 113 8.00 -6.39 18.55
N LEU A 114 8.38 -5.11 18.52
CA LEU A 114 9.39 -4.59 17.61
C LEU A 114 10.83 -4.90 18.03
N ARG A 115 11.10 -4.97 19.33
CA ARG A 115 12.47 -5.06 19.86
C ARG A 115 12.88 -6.45 20.32
N GLU A 116 11.93 -7.19 20.85
CA GLU A 116 12.17 -8.44 21.57
C GLU A 116 11.20 -9.56 21.13
N PRO A 117 10.89 -9.71 19.81
CA PRO A 117 10.03 -10.79 19.35
C PRO A 117 10.68 -12.15 19.67
N ALA A 118 9.86 -13.13 20.05
CA ALA A 118 10.34 -14.47 20.40
C ALA A 118 10.60 -15.35 19.18
N PHE A 119 9.83 -15.15 18.11
CA PHE A 119 9.81 -15.99 16.91
C PHE A 119 9.72 -17.49 17.26
N PRO A 120 8.61 -17.95 17.89
CA PRO A 120 8.44 -19.34 18.26
C PRO A 120 8.41 -20.26 17.02
N GLU A 121 9.15 -21.36 17.07
CA GLU A 121 9.29 -22.32 15.96
C GLU A 121 7.94 -22.92 15.53
N ASP A 122 7.10 -23.28 16.51
CA ASP A 122 5.78 -23.86 16.26
C ASP A 122 4.80 -22.86 15.60
N GLU A 123 4.85 -21.58 15.97
CA GLU A 123 4.06 -20.51 15.33
C GLU A 123 4.59 -20.20 13.92
N PHE A 124 5.90 -20.26 13.73
CA PHE A 124 6.50 -20.11 12.40
C PHE A 124 6.07 -21.24 11.47
N GLU A 125 6.12 -22.48 11.92
CA GLU A 125 5.71 -23.61 11.09
C GLU A 125 4.23 -23.52 10.69
N LYS A 126 3.34 -23.15 11.62
CA LYS A 126 1.93 -22.88 11.33
C LYS A 126 1.76 -21.74 10.32
N MET A 127 2.58 -20.66 10.46
CA MET A 127 2.57 -19.53 9.54
C MET A 127 3.02 -19.96 8.14
N ARG A 128 4.14 -20.66 8.02
CA ARG A 128 4.67 -21.18 6.76
C ARG A 128 3.65 -22.02 6.01
N GLN A 129 3.04 -22.98 6.70
CA GLN A 129 2.00 -23.85 6.10
C GLN A 129 0.78 -23.03 5.64
N ARG A 130 0.36 -22.05 6.41
CA ARG A 130 -0.75 -21.17 6.03
C ARG A 130 -0.42 -20.34 4.79
N VAL A 131 0.79 -19.76 4.72
CA VAL A 131 1.21 -18.97 3.54
C VAL A 131 1.25 -19.86 2.28
N ILE A 132 1.81 -21.08 2.39
CA ILE A 132 1.83 -22.04 1.28
C ILE A 132 0.41 -22.45 0.86
N ALA A 133 -0.49 -22.67 1.83
CA ALA A 133 -1.88 -23.01 1.52
C ALA A 133 -2.61 -21.86 0.79
N ASN A 134 -2.42 -20.64 1.25
CA ASN A 134 -2.99 -19.43 0.60
C ASN A 134 -2.48 -19.30 -0.85
N ILE A 135 -1.17 -19.45 -1.08
CA ILE A 135 -0.61 -19.38 -2.44
C ILE A 135 -1.23 -20.46 -3.34
N LYS A 136 -1.43 -21.68 -2.83
CA LYS A 136 -2.09 -22.74 -3.59
C LYS A 136 -3.56 -22.43 -3.90
N GLU A 137 -4.28 -21.85 -2.96
CA GLU A 137 -5.68 -21.40 -3.15
C GLU A 137 -5.77 -20.28 -4.19
N GLU A 138 -4.88 -19.29 -4.11
CA GLU A 138 -4.78 -18.18 -5.05
C GLU A 138 -4.50 -18.64 -6.50
N GLN A 139 -3.91 -19.84 -6.71
CA GLN A 139 -3.72 -20.39 -8.04
C GLN A 139 -5.06 -20.76 -8.72
N ASP A 140 -6.13 -20.88 -7.97
CA ASP A 140 -7.49 -21.10 -8.50
C ASP A 140 -8.26 -19.79 -8.78
N ASP A 141 -7.73 -18.64 -8.39
CA ASP A 141 -8.31 -17.32 -8.65
C ASP A 141 -7.83 -16.74 -9.98
N THR A 142 -8.79 -16.50 -10.90
CA THR A 142 -8.51 -16.01 -12.26
C THR A 142 -7.88 -14.63 -12.28
N ARG A 143 -8.30 -13.74 -11.37
CA ARG A 143 -7.74 -12.36 -11.29
C ARG A 143 -6.30 -12.36 -10.82
N THR A 144 -6.00 -13.10 -9.76
CA THR A 144 -4.64 -13.28 -9.25
C THR A 144 -3.73 -13.85 -10.33
N ARG A 145 -4.18 -14.90 -11.03
CA ARG A 145 -3.42 -15.51 -12.12
C ARG A 145 -3.11 -14.55 -13.27
N ALA A 146 -4.10 -13.74 -13.65
CA ALA A 146 -3.90 -12.74 -14.71
C ALA A 146 -2.94 -11.63 -14.26
N TYR A 147 -3.09 -11.15 -13.02
CA TYR A 147 -2.24 -10.10 -12.46
C TYR A 147 -0.79 -10.55 -12.30
N ASP A 148 -0.57 -11.70 -11.67
CA ASP A 148 0.78 -12.26 -11.48
C ASP A 148 1.48 -12.45 -12.82
N ARG A 149 0.76 -13.01 -13.80
CA ARG A 149 1.34 -13.21 -15.12
C ARG A 149 1.66 -11.90 -15.82
N MET A 150 0.82 -10.90 -15.69
CA MET A 150 1.07 -9.56 -16.23
C MET A 150 2.33 -8.96 -15.61
N THR A 151 2.49 -9.02 -14.27
CA THR A 151 3.69 -8.48 -13.62
C THR A 151 4.96 -9.21 -14.00
N GLN A 152 4.91 -10.54 -14.22
CA GLN A 152 6.04 -11.33 -14.74
C GLN A 152 6.48 -10.91 -16.14
N LEU A 153 5.54 -10.47 -16.98
CA LEU A 153 5.82 -10.02 -18.34
C LEU A 153 6.30 -8.57 -18.39
N VAL A 154 5.83 -7.74 -17.46
CA VAL A 154 6.13 -6.30 -17.41
C VAL A 154 7.44 -6.01 -16.68
N PHE A 155 7.72 -6.73 -15.60
CA PHE A 155 8.86 -6.45 -14.72
C PHE A 155 9.91 -7.58 -14.77
N PRO A 156 11.21 -7.25 -14.80
CA PRO A 156 12.26 -8.25 -14.65
C PRO A 156 12.24 -8.87 -13.25
N GLU A 157 12.75 -10.10 -13.10
CA GLU A 157 12.78 -10.83 -11.81
C GLU A 157 13.45 -10.05 -10.65
N SER A 158 14.36 -9.13 -10.96
CA SER A 158 15.02 -8.29 -9.95
C SER A 158 14.19 -7.11 -9.49
N ASN A 159 13.04 -6.84 -10.13
CA ASN A 159 12.18 -5.72 -9.78
C ASN A 159 11.21 -6.15 -8.67
N PRO A 160 10.98 -5.32 -7.62
CA PRO A 160 10.12 -5.70 -6.49
C PRO A 160 8.63 -5.87 -6.87
N PHE A 161 8.23 -5.46 -8.06
CA PHE A 161 6.85 -5.63 -8.55
C PHE A 161 6.67 -6.91 -9.39
N HIS A 162 7.74 -7.65 -9.65
CA HIS A 162 7.65 -8.97 -10.30
C HIS A 162 7.11 -9.99 -9.31
N GLN A 163 5.98 -10.59 -9.60
CA GLN A 163 5.43 -11.69 -8.79
C GLN A 163 6.03 -13.02 -9.25
N PRO A 164 6.82 -13.72 -8.41
CA PRO A 164 7.39 -15.00 -8.81
C PRO A 164 6.30 -16.05 -9.12
N PRO A 165 6.53 -17.02 -10.03
CA PRO A 165 5.64 -18.16 -10.19
C PRO A 165 5.40 -18.89 -8.86
N ALA A 166 4.17 -19.36 -8.63
CA ALA A 166 3.76 -19.96 -7.37
C ALA A 166 4.66 -21.11 -6.90
N GLU A 167 5.06 -22.00 -7.82
CA GLU A 167 5.95 -23.11 -7.48
C GLU A 167 7.33 -22.63 -7.01
N LYS A 168 7.87 -21.59 -7.66
CA LYS A 168 9.13 -20.95 -7.26
C LYS A 168 9.00 -20.34 -5.88
N LEU A 169 7.90 -19.58 -5.65
CA LEU A 169 7.63 -18.93 -4.37
C LEU A 169 7.45 -19.93 -3.24
N ILE A 170 6.67 -21.02 -3.44
CA ILE A 170 6.49 -22.10 -2.48
C ILE A 170 7.84 -22.74 -2.14
N GLY A 171 8.63 -23.10 -3.16
CA GLY A 171 9.94 -23.69 -2.94
C GLY A 171 10.90 -22.81 -2.14
N GLN A 172 10.85 -21.49 -2.33
CA GLN A 172 11.60 -20.52 -1.52
C GLN A 172 11.10 -20.48 -0.07
N ILE A 173 9.78 -20.41 0.13
CA ILE A 173 9.17 -20.37 1.48
C ILE A 173 9.51 -21.64 2.28
N GLU A 174 9.56 -22.79 1.64
CA GLU A 174 9.97 -24.07 2.27
C GLU A 174 11.41 -24.03 2.80
N THR A 175 12.28 -23.18 2.24
CA THR A 175 13.67 -23.03 2.68
C THR A 175 13.87 -21.96 3.76
N ILE A 176 12.85 -21.13 4.05
CA ILE A 176 12.95 -20.12 5.11
C ILE A 176 13.03 -20.79 6.48
N THR A 177 13.90 -20.27 7.33
CA THR A 177 14.10 -20.74 8.71
C THR A 177 13.80 -19.62 9.71
N VAL A 178 13.65 -19.97 10.98
CA VAL A 178 13.52 -18.96 12.06
C VAL A 178 14.78 -18.11 12.17
N ASP A 179 15.94 -18.65 11.85
CA ASP A 179 17.20 -17.88 11.86
C ASP A 179 17.22 -16.83 10.73
N ASP A 180 16.69 -17.15 9.54
CA ASP A 180 16.50 -16.14 8.48
C ASP A 180 15.60 -14.98 8.96
N ILE A 181 14.51 -15.29 9.69
CA ILE A 181 13.62 -14.27 10.27
C ILE A 181 14.36 -13.41 11.28
N ARG A 182 15.17 -14.01 12.17
CA ARG A 182 15.96 -13.29 13.15
C ARG A 182 17.00 -12.38 12.50
N GLU A 183 17.71 -12.88 11.49
CA GLU A 183 18.69 -12.11 10.74
C GLU A 183 18.04 -10.93 9.99
N PHE A 184 16.90 -11.19 9.31
CA PHE A 184 16.13 -10.15 8.63
C PHE A 184 15.67 -9.07 9.59
N HIS A 185 15.10 -9.47 10.74
CA HIS A 185 14.67 -8.54 11.77
C HIS A 185 15.83 -7.69 12.30
N GLN A 186 16.97 -8.30 12.65
CA GLN A 186 18.15 -7.58 13.14
C GLN A 186 18.71 -6.59 12.12
N LYS A 187 18.63 -6.94 10.83
CA LYS A 187 19.22 -6.14 9.75
C LYS A 187 18.35 -4.98 9.31
N PHE A 188 17.03 -5.14 9.28
CA PHE A 188 16.15 -4.18 8.65
C PHE A 188 15.18 -3.47 9.60
N TYR A 189 14.88 -4.03 10.77
CA TYR A 189 14.04 -3.32 11.74
C TYR A 189 14.90 -2.33 12.53
N SER A 190 14.96 -1.10 11.99
CA SER A 190 15.80 -0.05 12.55
C SER A 190 14.98 1.15 13.02
N PRO A 191 15.27 1.68 14.23
CA PRO A 191 14.62 2.88 14.72
C PRO A 191 14.89 4.11 13.84
N SER A 192 16.04 4.18 13.18
CA SER A 192 16.39 5.31 12.30
C SER A 192 15.50 5.43 11.06
N THR A 193 14.84 4.33 10.64
CA THR A 193 13.90 4.33 9.52
C THR A 193 12.44 4.37 9.95
N MET A 194 12.20 4.41 11.28
CA MET A 194 10.86 4.38 11.84
C MET A 194 10.24 5.78 11.90
N ILE A 195 9.05 5.89 11.37
CA ILE A 195 8.18 7.05 11.47
C ILE A 195 6.93 6.64 12.24
N LEU A 196 6.57 7.40 13.27
CA LEU A 196 5.33 7.22 14.04
C LEU A 196 4.56 8.53 14.14
N ALA A 197 3.27 8.49 13.86
CA ALA A 197 2.32 9.55 14.15
C ALA A 197 1.36 9.09 15.25
N VAL A 198 1.17 9.91 16.28
CA VAL A 198 0.24 9.67 17.39
C VAL A 198 -0.77 10.80 17.42
N VAL A 199 -2.05 10.47 17.32
CA VAL A 199 -3.15 11.45 17.30
C VAL A 199 -4.21 11.04 18.31
N GLY A 200 -4.63 11.96 19.16
CA GLY A 200 -5.70 11.70 20.12
C GLY A 200 -5.70 12.61 21.35
N ASP A 201 -6.46 12.23 22.36
CA ASP A 201 -6.51 12.90 23.65
C ASP A 201 -5.26 12.57 24.48
N VAL A 202 -4.18 13.23 24.12
CA VAL A 202 -2.84 13.03 24.71
C VAL A 202 -2.11 14.35 24.85
N LYS A 203 -1.04 14.37 25.63
CA LYS A 203 -0.08 15.48 25.71
C LYS A 203 1.20 15.11 24.97
N ALA A 204 1.60 15.92 24.02
CA ALA A 204 2.71 15.60 23.13
C ALA A 204 4.03 15.33 23.87
N ASP A 205 4.33 16.11 24.91
CA ASP A 205 5.54 15.89 25.71
C ASP A 205 5.47 14.60 26.53
N ALA A 206 4.27 14.20 26.99
CA ALA A 206 4.07 12.92 27.69
C ALA A 206 4.24 11.74 26.72
N VAL A 207 3.69 11.85 25.50
CA VAL A 207 3.89 10.83 24.44
C VAL A 207 5.36 10.70 24.11
N ARG A 208 6.08 11.82 23.91
CA ARG A 208 7.52 11.82 23.67
C ARG A 208 8.27 11.08 24.78
N ALA A 209 8.01 11.43 26.04
CA ALA A 209 8.68 10.82 27.18
C ALA A 209 8.43 9.30 27.25
N LEU A 210 7.18 8.87 27.01
CA LEU A 210 6.80 7.46 26.96
C LEU A 210 7.51 6.70 25.82
N MET A 211 7.51 7.28 24.62
CA MET A 211 8.18 6.69 23.45
C MET A 211 9.70 6.61 23.66
N GLU A 212 10.31 7.63 24.26
CA GLU A 212 11.73 7.62 24.62
C GLU A 212 12.04 6.53 25.66
N GLU A 213 11.19 6.38 26.68
CA GLU A 213 11.35 5.33 27.69
C GLU A 213 11.30 3.92 27.08
N LYS A 214 10.33 3.67 26.18
CA LYS A 214 10.05 2.33 25.63
C LYS A 214 10.89 1.98 24.40
N LEU A 215 11.14 2.95 23.52
CA LEU A 215 11.87 2.73 22.27
C LEU A 215 13.29 3.30 22.27
N GLY A 216 13.60 4.35 23.05
CA GLY A 216 14.86 5.10 22.95
C GLY A 216 16.13 4.28 23.12
N LYS A 217 16.06 3.15 23.82
CA LYS A 217 17.19 2.20 23.95
C LYS A 217 17.28 1.15 22.85
N TRP A 218 16.34 1.16 21.90
CA TRP A 218 16.37 0.25 20.76
C TRP A 218 17.50 0.67 19.81
N GLN A 219 18.42 -0.26 19.58
CA GLN A 219 19.49 -0.12 18.61
C GLN A 219 19.15 -0.96 17.40
N GLY A 220 19.32 -0.41 16.22
CA GLY A 220 19.10 -1.08 14.95
C GLY A 220 20.31 -0.93 14.03
N ALA A 221 20.28 -1.64 12.93
CA ALA A 221 21.25 -1.50 11.87
C ALA A 221 21.23 -0.07 11.25
N PRO A 222 22.29 0.35 10.55
CA PRO A 222 22.27 1.56 9.75
C PRO A 222 21.09 1.56 8.75
N GLU A 223 20.66 2.75 8.37
CA GLU A 223 19.59 2.92 7.39
C GLU A 223 19.91 2.19 6.09
N SER A 224 18.97 1.35 5.63
CA SER A 224 19.02 0.72 4.31
C SER A 224 18.36 1.64 3.29
N LEU A 225 19.09 2.01 2.25
CA LEU A 225 18.58 2.85 1.17
C LEU A 225 17.77 2.02 0.18
N ILE A 226 16.73 2.62 -0.36
CA ILE A 226 15.99 2.10 -1.50
C ILE A 226 16.57 2.76 -2.75
N ASP A 227 17.25 1.95 -3.56
CA ASP A 227 17.77 2.34 -4.87
C ASP A 227 16.99 1.56 -5.94
N LEU A 228 15.90 2.13 -6.41
CA LEU A 228 15.04 1.52 -7.41
C LEU A 228 15.08 2.39 -8.67
N PRO A 229 15.78 1.94 -9.72
CA PRO A 229 15.76 2.62 -11.01
C PRO A 229 14.35 2.62 -11.60
N GLU A 230 14.09 3.58 -12.49
CA GLU A 230 12.82 3.63 -13.21
C GLU A 230 12.70 2.40 -14.13
N THR A 231 11.53 1.75 -14.12
CA THR A 231 11.30 0.59 -14.98
C THR A 231 11.08 1.05 -16.43
N PRO A 232 11.83 0.55 -17.40
CA PRO A 232 11.62 0.91 -18.80
C PRO A 232 10.27 0.37 -19.30
N LEU A 233 9.64 1.12 -20.21
CA LEU A 233 8.46 0.62 -20.92
C LEU A 233 8.86 -0.53 -21.86
N GLN A 234 7.92 -1.43 -22.09
CA GLN A 234 8.09 -2.50 -23.08
C GLN A 234 8.16 -1.93 -24.50
N SER A 235 8.78 -2.67 -25.41
CA SER A 235 8.96 -2.25 -26.79
C SER A 235 7.73 -2.49 -27.69
N ALA A 236 6.82 -3.35 -27.26
CA ALA A 236 5.61 -3.73 -28.01
C ALA A 236 4.55 -4.31 -27.05
N PRO A 237 3.27 -4.27 -27.43
CA PRO A 237 2.21 -4.88 -26.67
C PRO A 237 2.34 -6.41 -26.66
N ILE A 238 1.96 -7.01 -25.53
CA ILE A 238 1.92 -8.47 -25.35
C ILE A 238 0.47 -8.88 -25.08
N ARG A 239 0.04 -10.00 -25.67
CA ARG A 239 -1.23 -10.63 -25.29
C ARG A 239 -0.98 -12.09 -24.97
N GLU A 240 -1.40 -12.53 -23.78
CA GLU A 240 -1.22 -13.90 -23.32
C GLU A 240 -2.49 -14.43 -22.64
N THR A 241 -2.70 -15.74 -22.73
CA THR A 241 -3.82 -16.44 -22.09
C THR A 241 -3.31 -17.45 -21.08
N VAL A 242 -3.79 -17.35 -19.85
CA VAL A 242 -3.61 -18.34 -18.79
C VAL A 242 -4.87 -19.22 -18.76
N ALA A 243 -4.82 -20.34 -19.46
CA ALA A 243 -5.96 -21.27 -19.51
C ALA A 243 -6.24 -21.90 -18.15
N MET A 244 -7.48 -21.75 -17.67
CA MET A 244 -7.97 -22.31 -16.42
C MET A 244 -9.28 -23.06 -16.70
N LYS A 245 -9.42 -24.26 -16.15
CA LYS A 245 -10.59 -25.09 -16.40
C LYS A 245 -11.76 -24.71 -15.50
N ASP A 246 -12.98 -24.88 -16.03
CA ASP A 246 -14.23 -24.80 -15.27
C ASP A 246 -14.43 -23.45 -14.55
N LYS A 247 -13.94 -22.35 -15.14
CA LYS A 247 -14.17 -20.99 -14.63
C LYS A 247 -15.40 -20.38 -15.30
N PRO A 248 -16.38 -19.89 -14.52
CA PRO A 248 -17.58 -19.26 -15.06
C PRO A 248 -17.29 -17.89 -15.69
N ASN A 249 -16.21 -17.23 -15.27
CA ASN A 249 -15.74 -15.93 -15.75
C ASN A 249 -14.28 -16.01 -16.19
N ALA A 250 -13.91 -15.05 -17.02
CA ALA A 250 -12.52 -14.73 -17.31
C ALA A 250 -12.15 -13.36 -16.72
N ASP A 251 -10.99 -13.28 -16.10
CA ASP A 251 -10.39 -12.01 -15.70
C ASP A 251 -9.37 -11.55 -16.73
N VAL A 252 -9.47 -10.29 -17.11
CA VAL A 252 -8.54 -9.62 -18.01
C VAL A 252 -7.80 -8.55 -17.22
N VAL A 253 -6.47 -8.59 -17.29
CA VAL A 253 -5.58 -7.57 -16.74
C VAL A 253 -4.79 -6.96 -17.89
N ILE A 254 -4.93 -5.64 -18.05
CA ILE A 254 -4.18 -4.84 -19.05
C ILE A 254 -3.27 -3.92 -18.27
N GLY A 255 -1.95 -4.00 -18.45
CA GLY A 255 -1.02 -3.19 -17.66
C GLY A 255 0.33 -2.95 -18.32
N HIS A 256 1.05 -1.98 -17.78
CA HIS A 256 2.42 -1.63 -18.15
C HIS A 256 3.14 -1.00 -16.94
N ALA A 257 4.47 -0.84 -16.99
CA ALA A 257 5.20 -0.08 -15.98
C ALA A 257 4.70 1.38 -15.95
N SER A 258 4.26 1.86 -14.78
CA SER A 258 3.62 3.19 -14.72
C SER A 258 4.63 4.34 -14.75
N ARG A 259 5.83 4.13 -14.19
CA ARG A 259 6.86 5.16 -14.00
C ARG A 259 6.40 6.32 -13.10
N LEU A 260 5.26 6.15 -12.40
CA LEU A 260 4.67 7.15 -11.51
C LEU A 260 5.04 6.86 -10.06
N ARG A 261 5.75 7.79 -9.42
CA ARG A 261 6.06 7.75 -7.97
C ARG A 261 5.38 8.90 -7.25
N ARG A 262 5.19 8.73 -5.96
CA ARG A 262 4.60 9.79 -5.11
C ARG A 262 5.38 11.09 -5.11
N SER A 263 6.68 11.04 -5.37
CA SER A 263 7.58 12.18 -5.46
C SER A 263 7.48 12.96 -6.79
N ASN A 264 6.81 12.44 -7.81
CA ASN A 264 6.66 13.15 -9.08
C ASN A 264 5.78 14.40 -8.89
N PRO A 265 6.15 15.56 -9.46
CA PRO A 265 5.41 16.80 -9.30
C PRO A 265 3.99 16.73 -9.89
N ASP A 266 3.79 15.93 -10.92
CA ASP A 266 2.54 15.69 -11.62
C ASP A 266 1.71 14.51 -11.06
N PHE A 267 2.11 13.96 -9.90
CA PHE A 267 1.41 12.84 -9.26
C PHE A 267 -0.09 13.10 -9.04
N LEU A 268 -0.47 14.29 -8.59
CA LEU A 268 -1.88 14.61 -8.35
C LEU A 268 -2.67 14.74 -9.67
N ALA A 269 -2.04 15.26 -10.72
CA ALA A 269 -2.64 15.32 -12.06
C ALA A 269 -2.86 13.90 -12.63
N ALA A 270 -1.86 13.01 -12.49
CA ALA A 270 -1.99 11.61 -12.87
C ALA A 270 -3.09 10.87 -12.08
N ARG A 271 -3.26 11.19 -10.79
CA ARG A 271 -4.37 10.65 -10.00
C ARG A 271 -5.74 11.12 -10.48
N ILE A 272 -5.89 12.42 -10.81
CA ILE A 272 -7.13 12.93 -11.40
C ILE A 272 -7.40 12.20 -12.73
N ALA A 273 -6.38 12.04 -13.57
CA ALA A 273 -6.48 11.31 -14.82
C ALA A 273 -7.01 9.88 -14.64
N ASN A 274 -6.43 9.14 -13.70
CA ASN A 274 -6.87 7.77 -13.41
C ASN A 274 -8.28 7.71 -12.80
N ASN A 275 -8.63 8.66 -11.93
CA ASN A 275 -9.96 8.70 -11.33
C ASN A 275 -11.05 8.83 -12.40
N ALA A 276 -10.89 9.78 -13.31
CA ALA A 276 -11.81 9.98 -14.42
C ALA A 276 -11.87 8.79 -15.39
N LEU A 277 -10.72 8.12 -15.61
CA LEU A 277 -10.64 6.97 -16.49
C LEU A 277 -11.35 5.74 -15.91
N GLY A 278 -10.98 5.31 -14.68
CA GLY A 278 -11.40 4.00 -14.19
C GLY A 278 -11.32 3.75 -12.69
N GLN A 279 -11.11 4.76 -11.84
CA GLN A 279 -11.05 4.56 -10.38
C GLN A 279 -12.39 4.06 -9.82
N SER A 280 -13.51 4.55 -10.34
CA SER A 280 -14.86 4.18 -9.94
C SER A 280 -15.53 3.33 -11.01
N THR A 281 -15.97 2.14 -10.65
CA THR A 281 -16.78 1.30 -11.55
C THR A 281 -18.12 1.96 -11.95
N LEU A 282 -18.62 2.93 -11.17
CA LEU A 282 -19.96 3.51 -11.38
C LEU A 282 -19.94 4.85 -12.11
N SER A 283 -18.86 5.63 -12.03
CA SER A 283 -18.85 7.02 -12.51
C SER A 283 -17.71 7.35 -13.46
N SER A 284 -16.74 6.43 -13.64
CA SER A 284 -15.63 6.62 -14.56
C SER A 284 -15.99 6.27 -16.01
N ARG A 285 -15.16 6.70 -16.95
CA ARG A 285 -15.36 6.40 -18.39
C ARG A 285 -15.45 4.91 -18.67
N LEU A 286 -14.56 4.11 -18.08
CA LEU A 286 -14.57 2.65 -18.20
C LEU A 286 -15.85 2.06 -17.63
N GLY A 287 -16.26 2.49 -16.44
CA GLY A 287 -17.45 1.99 -15.78
C GLY A 287 -18.72 2.31 -16.56
N LEU A 288 -18.92 3.56 -16.93
CA LEU A 288 -20.10 4.00 -17.70
C LEU A 288 -20.23 3.27 -19.05
N LYS A 289 -19.13 3.05 -19.76
CA LYS A 289 -19.19 2.41 -21.09
C LYS A 289 -19.28 0.90 -21.01
N VAL A 290 -18.31 0.25 -20.35
CA VAL A 290 -18.17 -1.22 -20.39
C VAL A 290 -19.23 -1.90 -19.52
N ARG A 291 -19.54 -1.28 -18.35
CA ARG A 291 -20.52 -1.83 -17.42
C ARG A 291 -21.94 -1.37 -17.75
N ASP A 292 -22.19 -0.05 -17.78
CA ASP A 292 -23.56 0.46 -17.80
C ASP A 292 -24.16 0.43 -19.21
N GLU A 293 -23.42 0.86 -20.26
CA GLU A 293 -23.95 0.88 -21.62
C GLU A 293 -23.88 -0.49 -22.31
N MET A 294 -22.75 -1.20 -22.16
CA MET A 294 -22.53 -2.47 -22.87
C MET A 294 -22.96 -3.69 -22.07
N GLY A 295 -23.09 -3.58 -20.73
CA GLY A 295 -23.50 -4.70 -19.86
C GLY A 295 -22.52 -5.87 -19.83
N LEU A 296 -21.24 -5.65 -20.15
CA LEU A 296 -20.24 -6.73 -20.30
C LEU A 296 -19.68 -7.22 -18.97
N THR A 297 -19.74 -6.40 -17.94
CA THR A 297 -19.15 -6.68 -16.62
C THR A 297 -19.94 -6.09 -15.47
N TYR A 298 -19.74 -6.62 -14.27
CA TYR A 298 -20.17 -5.99 -13.03
C TYR A 298 -19.12 -5.03 -12.45
N GLY A 299 -17.86 -5.15 -12.89
CA GLY A 299 -16.77 -4.31 -12.40
C GLY A 299 -15.59 -4.22 -13.36
N ILE A 300 -15.21 -2.98 -13.65
CA ILE A 300 -13.99 -2.61 -14.35
C ILE A 300 -13.35 -1.45 -13.60
N ASN A 301 -12.06 -1.48 -13.42
CA ASN A 301 -11.34 -0.38 -12.80
C ASN A 301 -9.93 -0.20 -13.39
N SER A 302 -9.36 0.99 -13.18
CA SER A 302 -7.95 1.28 -13.43
C SER A 302 -7.27 1.85 -12.19
N SER A 303 -5.97 1.59 -12.06
CA SER A 303 -5.17 2.14 -10.96
C SER A 303 -3.69 2.25 -11.34
N PHE A 304 -3.02 3.21 -10.72
CA PHE A 304 -1.57 3.23 -10.57
C PHE A 304 -1.23 2.45 -9.28
N ALA A 305 -1.06 1.14 -9.41
CA ALA A 305 -0.76 0.29 -8.26
C ALA A 305 0.66 0.57 -7.74
N GLU A 306 0.84 0.51 -6.41
CA GLU A 306 2.16 0.69 -5.76
C GLU A 306 2.90 2.00 -6.13
N SER A 307 2.18 3.03 -6.61
CA SER A 307 2.74 4.35 -6.94
C SER A 307 3.03 5.18 -5.68
N GLY A 308 3.93 4.67 -4.85
CA GLY A 308 4.37 5.27 -3.60
C GLY A 308 5.86 5.58 -3.63
N ILE A 309 6.64 4.79 -2.90
CA ILE A 309 8.11 4.84 -2.95
C ILE A 309 8.59 4.34 -4.33
N GLY A 310 7.98 3.29 -4.84
CA GLY A 310 8.24 2.75 -6.18
C GLY A 310 7.24 3.23 -7.22
N ASP A 311 7.46 2.76 -8.45
CA ASP A 311 6.70 3.04 -9.65
C ASP A 311 6.08 1.73 -10.21
N GLY A 312 5.20 1.12 -9.43
CA GLY A 312 4.51 -0.11 -9.81
C GLY A 312 3.66 0.02 -11.08
N PRO A 313 2.90 -0.97 -11.47
CA PRO A 313 2.21 -0.95 -12.73
C PRO A 313 1.02 0.03 -12.77
N PHE A 314 0.75 0.60 -13.95
CA PHE A 314 -0.60 1.01 -14.30
C PHE A 314 -1.36 -0.24 -14.74
N VAL A 315 -2.57 -0.43 -14.20
CA VAL A 315 -3.38 -1.62 -14.50
C VAL A 315 -4.84 -1.25 -14.74
N ILE A 316 -5.46 -1.96 -15.68
CA ILE A 316 -6.91 -2.02 -15.85
C ILE A 316 -7.32 -3.46 -15.62
N THR A 317 -8.33 -3.69 -14.80
CA THR A 317 -8.85 -5.03 -14.51
C THR A 317 -10.35 -5.09 -14.84
N VAL A 318 -10.76 -6.17 -15.49
CA VAL A 318 -12.17 -6.41 -15.80
C VAL A 318 -12.48 -7.91 -15.73
N THR A 319 -13.62 -8.25 -15.12
CA THR A 319 -14.14 -9.62 -15.05
C THR A 319 -15.35 -9.74 -15.98
N VAL A 320 -15.31 -10.68 -16.91
CA VAL A 320 -16.38 -10.88 -17.91
C VAL A 320 -16.70 -12.35 -18.13
N ALA A 321 -17.86 -12.64 -18.75
CA ALA A 321 -18.11 -13.96 -19.30
C ALA A 321 -17.09 -14.28 -20.42
N PRO A 322 -16.64 -15.52 -20.58
CA PRO A 322 -15.59 -15.89 -21.54
C PRO A 322 -15.86 -15.42 -22.98
N GLU A 323 -17.11 -15.50 -23.42
CA GLU A 323 -17.55 -15.02 -24.76
C GLU A 323 -17.44 -13.52 -24.95
N ASN A 324 -17.34 -12.74 -23.88
CA ASN A 324 -17.28 -11.27 -23.92
C ASN A 324 -15.84 -10.71 -23.82
N VAL A 325 -14.83 -11.56 -23.68
CA VAL A 325 -13.45 -11.14 -23.46
C VAL A 325 -12.94 -10.17 -24.53
N ASP A 326 -13.08 -10.52 -25.82
CA ASP A 326 -12.58 -9.68 -26.91
C ASP A 326 -13.37 -8.37 -27.03
N ALA A 327 -14.67 -8.40 -26.81
CA ALA A 327 -15.51 -7.21 -26.79
C ALA A 327 -15.10 -6.23 -25.67
N ALA A 328 -14.84 -6.76 -24.46
CA ALA A 328 -14.41 -5.95 -23.32
C ALA A 328 -13.03 -5.36 -23.51
N ILE A 329 -12.07 -6.14 -24.05
CA ILE A 329 -10.71 -5.64 -24.37
C ILE A 329 -10.82 -4.54 -25.44
N GLY A 330 -11.56 -4.78 -26.52
CA GLY A 330 -11.72 -3.82 -27.61
C GLY A 330 -12.32 -2.49 -27.11
N ALA A 331 -13.42 -2.55 -26.36
CA ALA A 331 -14.05 -1.37 -25.76
C ALA A 331 -13.12 -0.63 -24.79
N THR A 332 -12.42 -1.37 -23.93
CA THR A 332 -11.45 -0.78 -23.00
C THR A 332 -10.34 -0.03 -23.71
N MET A 333 -9.74 -0.64 -24.73
CA MET A 333 -8.65 -0.03 -25.51
C MET A 333 -9.12 1.17 -26.31
N GLU A 334 -10.34 1.13 -26.87
CA GLU A 334 -10.95 2.28 -27.55
C GLU A 334 -11.12 3.47 -26.59
N ILE A 335 -11.66 3.23 -25.39
CA ILE A 335 -11.84 4.27 -24.37
C ILE A 335 -10.50 4.89 -23.98
N VAL A 336 -9.48 4.07 -23.71
CA VAL A 336 -8.14 4.54 -23.33
C VAL A 336 -7.51 5.36 -24.45
N ASN A 337 -7.57 4.90 -25.70
CA ASN A 337 -7.03 5.63 -26.84
C ASN A 337 -7.73 6.97 -27.05
N ASN A 338 -9.07 7.01 -26.97
CA ASN A 338 -9.84 8.24 -27.05
C ASN A 338 -9.50 9.19 -25.89
N TYR A 339 -9.28 8.64 -24.68
CA TYR A 339 -8.90 9.45 -23.53
C TYR A 339 -7.52 10.12 -23.72
N ILE A 340 -6.56 9.42 -24.32
CA ILE A 340 -5.24 10.00 -24.65
C ILE A 340 -5.37 11.08 -25.74
N ALA A 341 -6.21 10.85 -26.73
CA ALA A 341 -6.40 11.77 -27.84
C ALA A 341 -7.13 13.06 -27.42
N ASP A 342 -8.23 12.91 -26.68
CA ASP A 342 -9.16 14.00 -26.35
C ASP A 342 -8.83 14.69 -25.02
N GLY A 343 -8.14 14.00 -24.10
CA GLY A 343 -7.86 14.44 -22.75
C GLY A 343 -9.08 14.31 -21.81
N ILE A 344 -8.94 14.90 -20.63
CA ILE A 344 -10.03 14.98 -19.65
C ILE A 344 -11.03 16.08 -20.04
N ARG A 345 -12.33 15.89 -19.77
CA ARG A 345 -13.34 16.94 -19.94
C ARG A 345 -13.33 17.88 -18.72
N GLU A 346 -13.81 19.12 -18.91
CA GLU A 346 -13.87 20.13 -17.86
C GLU A 346 -14.81 19.74 -16.69
N ASP A 347 -15.93 19.07 -17.02
CA ASP A 347 -16.86 18.55 -16.01
C ASP A 347 -16.22 17.43 -15.18
N GLU A 348 -15.55 16.46 -15.81
CA GLU A 348 -14.80 15.41 -15.12
C GLU A 348 -13.71 15.99 -14.21
N LEU A 349 -12.92 16.94 -14.72
CA LEU A 349 -11.87 17.61 -13.94
C LEU A 349 -12.44 18.27 -12.68
N LYS A 350 -13.55 18.98 -12.82
CA LYS A 350 -14.23 19.66 -11.70
C LYS A 350 -14.74 18.65 -10.66
N ASP A 351 -15.37 17.58 -11.13
CA ASP A 351 -15.99 16.57 -10.27
C ASP A 351 -14.90 15.77 -9.52
N GLU A 352 -13.81 15.38 -10.21
CA GLU A 352 -12.70 14.67 -9.60
C GLU A 352 -11.95 15.52 -8.58
N LYS A 353 -11.71 16.80 -8.83
CA LYS A 353 -11.14 17.72 -7.83
C LYS A 353 -12.02 17.79 -6.59
N SER A 354 -13.33 17.95 -6.78
CA SER A 354 -14.28 18.01 -5.67
C SER A 354 -14.30 16.73 -4.85
N SER A 355 -14.31 15.57 -5.52
CA SER A 355 -14.27 14.24 -4.93
C SER A 355 -12.97 14.03 -4.14
N MET A 356 -11.81 14.33 -4.71
CA MET A 356 -10.52 14.19 -4.05
C MET A 356 -10.41 15.07 -2.79
N ILE A 357 -10.82 16.34 -2.88
CA ILE A 357 -10.81 17.26 -1.73
C ILE A 357 -11.79 16.79 -0.66
N GLY A 358 -12.98 16.35 -1.05
CA GLY A 358 -14.01 15.83 -0.15
C GLY A 358 -13.53 14.58 0.60
N SER A 359 -13.04 13.61 -0.13
CA SER A 359 -12.52 12.35 0.44
C SER A 359 -11.34 12.58 1.37
N PHE A 360 -10.43 13.49 1.02
CA PHE A 360 -9.32 13.88 1.88
C PHE A 360 -9.81 14.48 3.22
N LYS A 361 -10.77 15.40 3.18
CA LYS A 361 -11.36 16.00 4.39
C LYS A 361 -12.07 14.95 5.26
N ILE A 362 -12.81 14.03 4.65
CA ILE A 362 -13.45 12.92 5.36
C ILE A 362 -12.38 12.02 6.00
N GLY A 363 -11.30 11.73 5.31
CA GLY A 363 -10.17 10.96 5.85
C GLY A 363 -9.55 11.61 7.10
N LEU A 364 -9.55 12.93 7.18
CA LEU A 364 -9.07 13.68 8.35
C LEU A 364 -10.09 13.82 9.51
N ALA A 365 -11.29 13.25 9.38
CA ALA A 365 -12.32 13.38 10.43
C ALA A 365 -12.06 12.47 11.64
N THR A 366 -11.15 11.51 11.57
CA THR A 366 -10.86 10.56 12.65
C THR A 366 -9.41 10.65 13.10
N ASN A 367 -9.13 10.27 14.36
CA ASN A 367 -7.74 10.18 14.86
C ASN A 367 -6.90 9.23 14.01
N ALA A 368 -7.45 8.08 13.62
CA ALA A 368 -6.76 7.11 12.77
C ALA A 368 -6.44 7.67 11.38
N GLY A 369 -7.39 8.36 10.76
CA GLY A 369 -7.18 8.99 9.46
C GLY A 369 -6.14 10.11 9.51
N MET A 370 -6.19 10.98 10.55
CA MET A 370 -5.17 12.01 10.75
C MET A 370 -3.78 11.40 10.99
N ALA A 371 -3.68 10.37 11.85
CA ALA A 371 -2.41 9.69 12.12
C ALA A 371 -1.82 9.07 10.83
N SER A 372 -2.66 8.38 10.04
CA SER A 372 -2.25 7.80 8.77
C SER A 372 -1.77 8.84 7.76
N GLN A 373 -2.49 9.96 7.62
CA GLN A 373 -2.09 11.03 6.69
C GLN A 373 -0.80 11.74 7.13
N ILE A 374 -0.61 11.97 8.44
CA ILE A 374 0.61 12.57 8.99
C ILE A 374 1.80 11.63 8.73
N ALA A 375 1.67 10.35 9.08
CA ALA A 375 2.74 9.36 8.89
C ALA A 375 3.10 9.18 7.40
N SER A 376 2.09 9.08 6.54
CA SER A 376 2.27 8.95 5.09
C SER A 376 2.94 10.19 4.47
N SER A 377 2.53 11.40 4.87
CA SER A 377 3.15 12.63 4.39
C SER A 377 4.62 12.72 4.79
N GLU A 378 4.99 12.29 5.99
CA GLU A 378 6.38 12.22 6.43
C GLU A 378 7.16 11.14 5.67
N LEU A 379 6.59 9.95 5.47
CA LEU A 379 7.20 8.85 4.72
C LEU A 379 7.59 9.26 3.29
N PHE A 380 6.74 10.03 2.63
CA PHE A 380 6.98 10.50 1.26
C PHE A 380 7.75 11.82 1.18
N GLY A 381 8.25 12.35 2.31
CA GLY A 381 9.00 13.60 2.34
C GLY A 381 8.18 14.86 2.07
N LEU A 382 6.85 14.77 2.11
CA LEU A 382 5.95 15.91 1.87
C LEU A 382 5.77 16.79 3.12
N GLY A 383 6.01 16.20 4.30
CA GLY A 383 5.83 16.83 5.59
C GLY A 383 4.36 17.15 5.94
N VAL A 384 4.15 17.60 7.18
CA VAL A 384 2.79 17.88 7.70
C VAL A 384 2.11 19.04 6.95
N LYS A 385 2.88 19.98 6.42
CA LYS A 385 2.39 21.11 5.62
C LYS A 385 1.51 20.68 4.45
N TYR A 386 1.81 19.51 3.87
CA TYR A 386 1.03 18.95 2.78
C TYR A 386 -0.45 18.77 3.14
N LEU A 387 -0.79 18.48 4.40
CA LEU A 387 -2.17 18.30 4.83
C LEU A 387 -2.97 19.61 4.75
N ASP A 388 -2.32 20.74 5.06
CA ASP A 388 -2.93 22.07 4.95
C ASP A 388 -3.05 22.53 3.50
N GLU A 389 -2.08 22.16 2.65
CA GLU A 389 -1.98 22.62 1.27
C GLU A 389 -2.75 21.75 0.28
N TYR A 390 -3.04 20.49 0.61
CA TYR A 390 -3.64 19.51 -0.32
C TYR A 390 -4.87 20.01 -1.08
N PRO A 391 -5.89 20.64 -0.41
CA PRO A 391 -7.05 21.17 -1.13
C PRO A 391 -6.68 22.23 -2.16
N THR A 392 -5.70 23.08 -1.84
CA THR A 392 -5.21 24.12 -2.75
C THR A 392 -4.43 23.51 -3.89
N LEU A 393 -3.52 22.58 -3.60
CA LEU A 393 -2.73 21.88 -4.63
C LEU A 393 -3.65 21.20 -5.65
N VAL A 394 -4.68 20.47 -5.19
CA VAL A 394 -5.65 19.84 -6.09
C VAL A 394 -6.45 20.87 -6.87
N SER A 395 -6.88 21.97 -6.24
CA SER A 395 -7.68 23.00 -6.92
C SER A 395 -6.93 23.73 -8.02
N LEU A 396 -5.61 23.88 -7.90
CA LEU A 396 -4.75 24.58 -8.86
C LEU A 396 -4.42 23.74 -10.13
N ILE A 397 -4.61 22.42 -10.11
CA ILE A 397 -4.33 21.56 -11.26
C ILE A 397 -5.23 21.98 -12.42
N THR A 398 -4.64 22.21 -13.56
CA THR A 398 -5.35 22.60 -14.80
C THR A 398 -5.70 21.37 -15.67
N LYS A 399 -6.57 21.58 -16.64
CA LYS A 399 -6.84 20.56 -17.67
C LYS A 399 -5.55 20.16 -18.42
N SER A 400 -4.71 21.14 -18.75
CA SER A 400 -3.42 20.88 -19.43
C SER A 400 -2.52 19.96 -18.59
N ASP A 401 -2.43 20.19 -17.27
CA ASP A 401 -1.62 19.34 -16.39
C ASP A 401 -2.10 17.88 -16.40
N VAL A 402 -3.42 17.68 -16.40
CA VAL A 402 -4.02 16.33 -16.47
C VAL A 402 -3.81 15.69 -17.84
N ASP A 403 -4.01 16.45 -18.93
CA ASP A 403 -3.80 15.95 -20.30
C ASP A 403 -2.32 15.58 -20.56
N GLU A 404 -1.39 16.33 -19.98
CA GLU A 404 0.04 15.97 -20.00
C GLU A 404 0.33 14.71 -19.21
N ALA A 405 -0.27 14.56 -18.02
CA ALA A 405 -0.12 13.36 -17.19
C ALA A 405 -0.72 12.11 -17.86
N ILE A 406 -1.88 12.23 -18.55
CA ILE A 406 -2.47 11.13 -19.33
C ILE A 406 -1.46 10.63 -20.36
N ARG A 407 -0.90 11.52 -21.19
CA ARG A 407 0.08 11.15 -22.23
C ARG A 407 1.39 10.61 -21.68
N LYS A 408 1.78 11.05 -20.48
CA LYS A 408 3.05 10.68 -19.85
C LYS A 408 3.00 9.32 -19.17
N TYR A 409 1.85 8.91 -18.62
CA TYR A 409 1.76 7.78 -17.72
C TYR A 409 0.82 6.65 -18.18
N ILE A 410 0.08 6.82 -19.29
CA ILE A 410 -0.83 5.79 -19.80
C ILE A 410 -0.39 5.42 -21.22
N HIS A 411 0.05 4.16 -21.40
CA HIS A 411 0.74 3.66 -22.59
C HIS A 411 0.08 2.40 -23.16
N PRO A 412 -1.12 2.50 -23.77
CA PRO A 412 -1.81 1.34 -24.34
C PRO A 412 -1.03 0.67 -25.46
N GLU A 413 -0.18 1.43 -26.18
CA GLU A 413 0.63 0.95 -27.31
C GLU A 413 1.68 -0.10 -26.94
N VAL A 414 2.03 -0.19 -25.64
CA VAL A 414 2.99 -1.15 -25.09
C VAL A 414 2.39 -2.01 -23.97
N ALA A 415 1.07 -1.93 -23.77
CA ALA A 415 0.42 -2.62 -22.67
C ALA A 415 0.43 -4.14 -22.85
N THR A 416 0.67 -4.84 -21.76
CA THR A 416 0.50 -6.29 -21.66
C THR A 416 -0.93 -6.61 -21.27
N THR A 417 -1.59 -7.44 -22.07
CA THR A 417 -2.94 -7.97 -21.79
C THR A 417 -2.84 -9.42 -21.44
N VAL A 418 -3.24 -9.78 -20.23
CA VAL A 418 -3.34 -11.18 -19.78
C VAL A 418 -4.79 -11.52 -19.51
N ILE A 419 -5.21 -12.67 -20.03
CA ILE A 419 -6.55 -13.24 -19.86
C ILE A 419 -6.40 -14.53 -19.08
N ALA A 420 -7.11 -14.68 -17.95
CA ALA A 420 -7.14 -15.92 -17.21
C ALA A 420 -8.58 -16.42 -17.06
N GLY A 421 -8.80 -17.69 -17.42
CA GLY A 421 -10.11 -18.30 -17.36
C GLY A 421 -10.26 -19.49 -18.32
N THR A 422 -11.52 -19.92 -18.50
CA THR A 422 -11.91 -20.93 -19.50
C THR A 422 -12.13 -20.22 -20.84
N VAL A 423 -11.07 -20.01 -21.61
CA VAL A 423 -11.05 -19.27 -22.88
C VAL A 423 -10.30 -20.08 -23.94
#